data_5117d0f573bb596d00659bcdca65e8f3
#
_entry.id   5117d0f573bb596d00659bcdca65e8f3
#
_cell.length_a   1.000
_cell.length_b   1.000
_cell.length_c   1.000
_cell.angle_alpha   90.00
_cell.angle_beta   90.00
_cell.angle_gamma   90.00
#
_symmetry.space_group_name_H-M   'P 1'
#
loop_
_entity.id
_entity.type
_entity.pdbx_description
1 polymer ?
#
loop_
_entity_poly.entity_id
_entity_poly.type
_entity_poly.pdbx_seq_one_letter_code
_entity_poly.pdbx_strand_id
1 'polypeptide(L)'
;MASTPTVSDEFAKKFALEKETPYVRWVRSEGLDIISAQHVPNLRTAELKPWPRRGGRGVYINHDWSRFSNDCYVCEIPPGGKLAPQRQLYEEMILILDGRGSTSVWNDAGKRITFEWKAGAMFAIPLNAWHQHFNGSGQEAVRYVAVTNSPSVINMYDDINFVFNMDADFPDRFAGEADYFTAKAEQKGFLLMTNFVADAVNLPLISAKERGAGGAHIRFNMAKGSMSSHISQFPVGTYKKAHAHGPSAHVIILSGEGYSLMWREGEEPTRYDWQVGTLIVPPNKCFHQHFNTGPTPARYLAFKHEVALIRNAQGVPTAWISRRVGGDQIDYADESPRIREMFAQALARHGMAPRMDEVYRAEDLPPKAAPSEAAE
;
A
#
# COMPACT_ATOMS: atom_id res chain seq x y z
N MET A 1 20.97 -1.67 30.88
CA MET A 1 20.65 -1.60 29.43
C MET A 1 21.61 -2.56 28.74
N ALA A 2 21.11 -3.68 28.24
CA ALA A 2 21.94 -4.59 27.44
C ALA A 2 22.07 -3.98 26.04
N SER A 3 23.31 -3.65 25.65
CA SER A 3 23.61 -3.19 24.29
C SER A 3 23.23 -4.31 23.31
N THR A 4 22.38 -4.00 22.34
CA THR A 4 22.12 -4.90 21.21
C THR A 4 23.48 -5.25 20.59
N PRO A 5 23.82 -6.53 20.40
CA PRO A 5 25.10 -6.88 19.78
C PRO A 5 25.12 -6.32 18.36
N THR A 6 25.97 -5.35 18.12
CA THR A 6 26.24 -4.82 16.78
C THR A 6 27.07 -5.85 16.01
N VAL A 7 26.54 -6.28 14.87
CA VAL A 7 27.30 -7.08 13.90
C VAL A 7 28.47 -6.22 13.41
N SER A 8 29.71 -6.75 13.46
CA SER A 8 30.89 -6.00 12.97
C SER A 8 30.74 -5.76 11.45
N ASP A 9 31.24 -4.62 10.97
CA ASP A 9 31.25 -4.28 9.54
C ASP A 9 31.96 -5.35 8.69
N GLU A 10 32.98 -5.98 9.25
CA GLU A 10 33.71 -7.07 8.60
C GLU A 10 32.86 -8.34 8.45
N PHE A 11 32.05 -8.66 9.47
CA PHE A 11 31.12 -9.77 9.38
C PHE A 11 29.95 -9.46 8.42
N ALA A 12 29.41 -8.25 8.46
CA ALA A 12 28.36 -7.80 7.54
C ALA A 12 28.80 -7.86 6.07
N LYS A 13 30.06 -7.49 5.76
CA LYS A 13 30.63 -7.58 4.41
C LYS A 13 30.66 -9.01 3.86
N LYS A 14 30.74 -10.04 4.71
CA LYS A 14 30.71 -11.46 4.29
C LYS A 14 29.34 -11.90 3.77
N PHE A 15 28.28 -11.17 4.11
CA PHE A 15 26.91 -11.42 3.66
C PHE A 15 26.43 -10.39 2.64
N ALA A 16 27.27 -9.42 2.27
CA ALA A 16 26.91 -8.45 1.26
C ALA A 16 26.66 -9.18 -0.08
N LEU A 17 25.52 -8.92 -0.69
CA LEU A 17 25.22 -9.37 -2.05
C LEU A 17 26.13 -8.57 -3.01
N GLU A 18 27.13 -9.22 -3.56
CA GLU A 18 28.10 -8.60 -4.49
C GLU A 18 27.49 -8.26 -5.85
N LYS A 19 26.35 -8.86 -6.19
CA LYS A 19 25.71 -8.69 -7.49
C LYS A 19 24.39 -7.94 -7.38
N GLU A 20 24.22 -7.02 -8.30
CA GLU A 20 22.93 -6.37 -8.55
C GLU A 20 21.89 -7.42 -8.94
N THR A 21 20.67 -7.31 -8.37
CA THR A 21 19.60 -8.28 -8.65
C THR A 21 19.10 -8.16 -10.09
N PRO A 22 18.55 -9.25 -10.71
CA PRO A 22 17.94 -9.21 -12.03
C PRO A 22 16.90 -8.10 -12.20
N TYR A 23 16.07 -7.88 -11.17
CA TYR A 23 15.09 -6.80 -11.15
C TYR A 23 15.73 -5.41 -11.29
N VAL A 24 16.76 -5.13 -10.50
CA VAL A 24 17.44 -3.81 -10.56
C VAL A 24 18.13 -3.60 -11.89
N ARG A 25 18.78 -4.65 -12.44
CA ARG A 25 19.37 -4.59 -13.80
C ARG A 25 18.32 -4.28 -14.84
N TRP A 26 17.15 -4.92 -14.77
CA TRP A 26 16.05 -4.67 -15.67
C TRP A 26 15.54 -3.23 -15.59
N VAL A 27 15.21 -2.71 -14.39
CA VAL A 27 14.72 -1.33 -14.24
C VAL A 27 15.73 -0.32 -14.81
N ARG A 28 17.02 -0.51 -14.56
CA ARG A 28 18.08 0.34 -15.13
C ARG A 28 18.14 0.24 -16.66
N SER A 29 17.93 -0.94 -17.23
CA SER A 29 17.89 -1.12 -18.68
C SER A 29 16.69 -0.41 -19.35
N GLU A 30 15.60 -0.15 -18.59
CA GLU A 30 14.47 0.67 -19.02
C GLU A 30 14.81 2.19 -19.04
N GLY A 31 15.96 2.59 -18.54
CA GLY A 31 16.39 3.99 -18.45
C GLY A 31 15.69 4.79 -17.32
N LEU A 32 15.07 4.09 -16.37
CA LEU A 32 14.33 4.69 -15.28
C LEU A 32 15.14 4.73 -13.98
N ASP A 33 14.82 5.72 -13.13
CA ASP A 33 15.34 5.78 -11.78
C ASP A 33 14.53 4.88 -10.84
N ILE A 34 15.17 4.51 -9.73
CA ILE A 34 14.52 3.87 -8.60
C ILE A 34 14.63 4.81 -7.40
N ILE A 35 13.49 5.29 -6.92
CA ILE A 35 13.40 6.01 -5.64
C ILE A 35 13.43 4.97 -4.52
N SER A 36 14.55 4.90 -3.80
CA SER A 36 14.69 4.02 -2.63
C SER A 36 14.34 4.80 -1.36
N ALA A 37 13.04 4.93 -1.07
CA ALA A 37 12.57 5.70 0.08
C ALA A 37 11.33 5.07 0.74
N GLN A 38 11.24 5.20 2.07
CA GLN A 38 10.06 4.78 2.85
C GLN A 38 8.90 5.77 2.76
N HIS A 39 9.20 6.97 2.27
CA HIS A 39 8.26 8.08 2.21
C HIS A 39 8.51 8.88 0.93
N VAL A 40 7.47 8.96 0.10
CA VAL A 40 7.44 9.84 -1.08
C VAL A 40 6.36 10.89 -0.82
N PRO A 41 6.73 12.17 -0.69
CA PRO A 41 5.81 13.22 -0.26
C PRO A 41 4.55 13.34 -1.11
N ASN A 42 4.68 13.17 -2.44
CA ASN A 42 3.53 13.22 -3.33
C ASN A 42 3.83 12.50 -4.66
N LEU A 43 3.12 11.43 -4.93
CA LEU A 43 3.22 10.64 -6.17
C LEU A 43 2.80 11.44 -7.41
N ARG A 44 1.92 12.46 -7.24
CA ARG A 44 1.44 13.31 -8.34
C ARG A 44 2.50 14.27 -8.86
N THR A 45 3.49 14.59 -8.02
CA THR A 45 4.58 15.51 -8.36
C THR A 45 5.93 14.82 -8.44
N ALA A 46 5.98 13.51 -8.31
CA ALA A 46 7.22 12.74 -8.46
C ALA A 46 7.87 13.04 -9.83
N GLU A 47 9.19 13.18 -9.82
CA GLU A 47 9.97 13.40 -11.05
C GLU A 47 9.94 12.12 -11.90
N LEU A 48 9.65 12.27 -13.19
CA LEU A 48 9.52 11.17 -14.13
C LEU A 48 10.51 11.31 -15.29
N LYS A 49 11.11 10.19 -15.70
CA LYS A 49 11.92 10.10 -16.90
C LYS A 49 11.13 9.56 -18.10
N PRO A 50 11.54 9.85 -19.34
CA PRO A 50 10.99 9.17 -20.50
C PRO A 50 11.08 7.67 -20.36
N TRP A 51 10.02 6.97 -20.74
CA TRP A 51 9.94 5.50 -20.72
C TRP A 51 9.71 4.97 -22.16
N PRO A 52 10.78 4.82 -22.97
CA PRO A 52 10.66 4.52 -24.39
C PRO A 52 9.88 3.24 -24.69
N ARG A 53 10.11 2.17 -23.93
CA ARG A 53 9.41 0.90 -24.13
C ARG A 53 7.90 1.06 -23.94
N ARG A 54 7.44 1.89 -22.99
CA ARG A 54 6.01 2.10 -22.70
C ARG A 54 5.39 3.21 -23.53
N GLY A 55 6.18 4.16 -24.03
CA GLY A 55 5.68 5.34 -24.77
C GLY A 55 5.13 6.46 -23.87
N GLY A 56 5.49 6.45 -22.58
CA GLY A 56 5.13 7.45 -21.59
C GLY A 56 6.34 7.96 -20.82
N ARG A 57 6.11 8.36 -19.57
CA ARG A 57 7.16 8.72 -18.61
C ARG A 57 6.95 7.91 -17.32
N GLY A 58 8.02 7.63 -16.57
CA GLY A 58 7.87 6.87 -15.34
C GLY A 58 9.02 7.00 -14.36
N VAL A 59 8.82 6.47 -13.17
CA VAL A 59 9.81 6.26 -12.10
C VAL A 59 9.40 5.04 -11.29
N TYR A 60 10.36 4.20 -10.95
CA TYR A 60 10.16 3.11 -10.01
C TYR A 60 10.38 3.60 -8.58
N ILE A 61 9.62 3.04 -7.65
CA ILE A 61 9.76 3.27 -6.22
C ILE A 61 9.89 1.89 -5.57
N ASN A 62 11.06 1.60 -5.05
CA ASN A 62 11.34 0.33 -4.40
C ASN A 62 12.17 0.57 -3.15
N HIS A 63 11.56 0.33 -2.00
CA HIS A 63 12.23 0.44 -0.73
C HIS A 63 13.07 -0.82 -0.47
N ASP A 64 14.25 -0.68 0.13
CA ASP A 64 15.20 -1.79 0.39
C ASP A 64 14.59 -3.01 1.08
N TRP A 65 13.56 -2.82 1.89
CA TRP A 65 12.87 -3.89 2.63
C TRP A 65 11.78 -4.60 1.82
N SER A 66 11.27 -4.00 0.75
CA SER A 66 10.27 -4.58 -0.16
C SER A 66 10.85 -5.04 -1.49
N ARG A 67 12.11 -4.68 -1.78
CA ARG A 67 12.77 -4.88 -3.08
C ARG A 67 12.78 -6.30 -3.64
N PHE A 68 12.52 -7.30 -2.80
CA PHE A 68 12.45 -8.70 -3.22
C PHE A 68 11.03 -9.23 -3.35
N SER A 69 10.01 -8.51 -2.87
CA SER A 69 8.62 -8.98 -2.90
C SER A 69 7.74 -8.16 -3.82
N ASN A 70 7.72 -6.86 -3.64
CA ASN A 70 6.87 -5.94 -4.37
C ASN A 70 7.53 -4.56 -4.50
N ASP A 71 7.12 -3.86 -5.53
CA ASP A 71 7.50 -2.50 -5.83
C ASP A 71 6.26 -1.66 -6.16
N CYS A 72 6.47 -0.40 -6.47
CA CYS A 72 5.52 0.38 -7.23
C CYS A 72 6.23 1.26 -8.26
N TYR A 73 5.50 1.73 -9.25
CA TYR A 73 5.96 2.73 -10.18
C TYR A 73 4.87 3.78 -10.42
N VAL A 74 5.28 5.00 -10.71
CA VAL A 74 4.40 6.03 -11.24
C VAL A 74 4.61 6.10 -12.74
N CYS A 75 3.50 6.14 -13.48
CA CYS A 75 3.52 6.30 -14.93
C CYS A 75 2.63 7.47 -15.36
N GLU A 76 3.10 8.21 -16.37
CA GLU A 76 2.38 9.33 -16.97
C GLU A 76 2.15 9.06 -18.46
N ILE A 77 0.91 9.26 -18.89
CA ILE A 77 0.47 9.16 -20.29
C ILE A 77 0.25 10.59 -20.80
N PRO A 78 0.98 11.04 -21.83
CA PRO A 78 0.83 12.40 -22.34
C PRO A 78 -0.58 12.68 -22.87
N PRO A 79 -0.96 13.97 -23.03
CA PRO A 79 -2.26 14.34 -23.59
C PRO A 79 -2.52 13.70 -24.96
N GLY A 80 -3.69 13.09 -25.13
CA GLY A 80 -4.08 12.36 -26.35
C GLY A 80 -3.24 11.11 -26.65
N GLY A 81 -2.34 10.74 -25.73
CA GLY A 81 -1.40 9.64 -25.91
C GLY A 81 -1.96 8.29 -25.45
N LYS A 82 -1.16 7.28 -25.72
CA LYS A 82 -1.39 5.90 -25.24
C LYS A 82 -0.06 5.25 -24.93
N LEU A 83 -0.07 4.27 -24.03
CA LEU A 83 1.09 3.43 -23.80
C LEU A 83 1.20 2.33 -24.85
N ALA A 84 2.40 1.79 -25.06
CA ALA A 84 2.58 0.56 -25.81
C ALA A 84 1.82 -0.59 -25.15
N PRO A 85 1.23 -1.52 -25.92
CA PRO A 85 0.63 -2.71 -25.37
C PRO A 85 1.68 -3.57 -24.67
N GLN A 86 1.29 -4.24 -23.59
CA GLN A 86 2.16 -5.08 -22.79
C GLN A 86 1.38 -6.27 -22.23
N ARG A 87 2.07 -7.35 -21.99
CA ARG A 87 1.67 -8.43 -21.07
C ARG A 87 2.85 -8.77 -20.17
N GLN A 88 2.63 -9.39 -19.03
CA GLN A 88 3.68 -9.79 -18.10
C GLN A 88 3.23 -10.87 -17.13
N LEU A 89 4.18 -11.69 -16.68
CA LEU A 89 3.97 -12.76 -15.70
C LEU A 89 3.96 -12.31 -14.25
N TYR A 90 3.98 -11.00 -13.98
CA TYR A 90 3.78 -10.46 -12.63
C TYR A 90 2.41 -9.80 -12.50
N GLU A 91 1.89 -9.78 -11.28
CA GLU A 91 0.61 -9.15 -10.95
C GLU A 91 0.77 -7.64 -10.81
N GLU A 92 -0.26 -6.90 -11.21
CA GLU A 92 -0.27 -5.45 -11.23
C GLU A 92 -1.62 -4.91 -10.77
N MET A 93 -1.59 -4.03 -9.76
CA MET A 93 -2.75 -3.30 -9.26
C MET A 93 -2.53 -1.81 -9.45
N ILE A 94 -3.48 -1.12 -10.07
CA ILE A 94 -3.37 0.27 -10.51
C ILE A 94 -4.35 1.15 -9.73
N LEU A 95 -3.86 2.32 -9.29
CA LEU A 95 -4.69 3.44 -8.81
C LEU A 95 -4.46 4.65 -9.73
N ILE A 96 -5.52 5.18 -10.30
CA ILE A 96 -5.46 6.42 -11.09
C ILE A 96 -5.33 7.61 -10.14
N LEU A 97 -4.21 8.33 -10.26
CA LEU A 97 -3.93 9.52 -9.45
C LEU A 97 -4.60 10.75 -10.02
N ASP A 98 -4.44 10.98 -11.32
CA ASP A 98 -4.96 12.18 -12.02
C ASP A 98 -5.43 11.83 -13.43
N GLY A 99 -6.42 12.58 -13.89
CA GLY A 99 -6.94 12.48 -15.24
C GLY A 99 -8.01 11.41 -15.45
N ARG A 100 -8.29 11.10 -16.71
CA ARG A 100 -9.28 10.13 -17.18
C ARG A 100 -8.80 9.42 -18.44
N GLY A 101 -9.25 8.21 -18.64
CA GLY A 101 -8.86 7.41 -19.80
C GLY A 101 -9.57 6.09 -19.88
N SER A 102 -8.98 5.17 -20.62
CA SER A 102 -9.48 3.81 -20.75
C SER A 102 -8.33 2.80 -20.77
N THR A 103 -8.68 1.56 -20.49
CA THR A 103 -7.79 0.42 -20.63
C THR A 103 -8.47 -0.65 -21.45
N SER A 104 -7.78 -1.13 -22.48
CA SER A 104 -8.15 -2.35 -23.20
C SER A 104 -7.36 -3.52 -22.64
N VAL A 105 -8.04 -4.63 -22.37
CA VAL A 105 -7.46 -5.90 -21.94
C VAL A 105 -7.92 -7.00 -22.87
N TRP A 106 -7.03 -7.89 -23.31
CA TRP A 106 -7.36 -8.98 -24.19
C TRP A 106 -6.46 -10.21 -23.97
N ASN A 107 -6.92 -11.35 -24.40
CA ASN A 107 -6.18 -12.62 -24.42
C ASN A 107 -5.80 -13.00 -25.86
N ASP A 108 -5.00 -14.05 -26.03
CA ASP A 108 -4.55 -14.52 -27.34
C ASP A 108 -5.70 -15.08 -28.20
N ALA A 109 -6.83 -15.49 -27.61
CA ALA A 109 -8.06 -15.81 -28.32
C ALA A 109 -8.77 -14.58 -28.95
N GLY A 110 -8.19 -13.38 -28.84
CA GLY A 110 -8.69 -12.14 -29.46
C GLY A 110 -9.85 -11.46 -28.74
N LYS A 111 -10.32 -12.01 -27.63
CA LYS A 111 -11.37 -11.37 -26.84
C LYS A 111 -10.82 -10.12 -26.16
N ARG A 112 -11.35 -8.95 -26.53
CA ARG A 112 -10.93 -7.65 -26.04
C ARG A 112 -12.06 -6.97 -25.29
N ILE A 113 -11.72 -6.44 -24.09
CA ILE A 113 -12.61 -5.63 -23.28
C ILE A 113 -11.97 -4.27 -23.09
N THR A 114 -12.73 -3.20 -23.21
CA THR A 114 -12.29 -1.85 -22.91
C THR A 114 -13.19 -1.26 -21.85
N PHE A 115 -12.61 -0.67 -20.83
CA PHE A 115 -13.33 0.02 -19.77
C PHE A 115 -12.71 1.38 -19.51
N GLU A 116 -13.53 2.31 -19.05
CA GLU A 116 -13.14 3.68 -18.76
C GLU A 116 -12.88 3.88 -17.28
N TRP A 117 -12.00 4.81 -16.97
CA TRP A 117 -11.65 5.18 -15.61
C TRP A 117 -11.33 6.67 -15.50
N LYS A 118 -11.34 7.18 -14.28
CA LYS A 118 -10.93 8.53 -13.91
C LYS A 118 -10.12 8.49 -12.60
N ALA A 119 -9.59 9.64 -12.19
CA ALA A 119 -8.90 9.79 -10.90
C ALA A 119 -9.72 9.17 -9.76
N GLY A 120 -9.05 8.39 -8.91
CA GLY A 120 -9.64 7.60 -7.83
C GLY A 120 -10.08 6.19 -8.22
N ALA A 121 -10.12 5.83 -9.51
CA ALA A 121 -10.40 4.46 -9.93
C ALA A 121 -9.23 3.53 -9.59
N MET A 122 -9.56 2.29 -9.20
CA MET A 122 -8.61 1.22 -8.92
C MET A 122 -9.02 -0.07 -9.65
N PHE A 123 -8.05 -0.77 -10.24
CA PHE A 123 -8.24 -2.04 -10.91
C PHE A 123 -6.96 -2.88 -10.93
N ALA A 124 -7.08 -4.17 -11.25
CA ALA A 124 -5.94 -5.06 -11.43
C ALA A 124 -5.91 -5.60 -12.85
N ILE A 125 -4.71 -5.74 -13.42
CA ILE A 125 -4.49 -6.41 -14.69
C ILE A 125 -4.47 -7.92 -14.46
N PRO A 126 -5.26 -8.72 -15.19
CA PRO A 126 -5.19 -10.18 -15.09
C PRO A 126 -3.81 -10.68 -15.51
N LEU A 127 -3.32 -11.70 -14.81
CA LEU A 127 -1.99 -12.27 -15.05
C LEU A 127 -1.79 -12.62 -16.54
N ASN A 128 -0.72 -12.11 -17.10
CA ASN A 128 -0.29 -12.30 -18.50
C ASN A 128 -1.31 -11.90 -19.58
N ALA A 129 -2.38 -11.19 -19.23
CA ALA A 129 -3.29 -10.63 -20.22
C ALA A 129 -2.64 -9.42 -20.91
N TRP A 130 -2.78 -9.34 -22.23
CA TRP A 130 -2.44 -8.16 -22.97
C TRP A 130 -3.25 -6.96 -22.48
N HIS A 131 -2.62 -5.83 -22.30
CA HIS A 131 -3.30 -4.60 -21.93
C HIS A 131 -2.65 -3.37 -22.54
N GLN A 132 -3.45 -2.32 -22.71
CA GLN A 132 -3.02 -1.02 -23.22
C GLN A 132 -3.84 0.09 -22.57
N HIS A 133 -3.17 1.14 -22.09
CA HIS A 133 -3.79 2.31 -21.49
C HIS A 133 -3.81 3.48 -22.46
N PHE A 134 -4.91 4.24 -22.42
CA PHE A 134 -5.16 5.40 -23.28
C PHE A 134 -5.53 6.60 -22.42
N ASN A 135 -4.95 7.76 -22.73
CA ASN A 135 -5.38 9.01 -22.12
C ASN A 135 -6.63 9.53 -22.85
N GLY A 136 -7.71 9.74 -22.11
CA GLY A 136 -8.98 10.26 -22.62
C GLY A 136 -9.06 11.79 -22.71
N SER A 137 -7.97 12.52 -22.43
CA SER A 137 -7.86 13.96 -22.53
C SER A 137 -6.81 14.35 -23.58
N GLY A 138 -7.16 15.22 -24.49
CA GLY A 138 -6.22 15.82 -25.43
C GLY A 138 -5.40 16.99 -24.86
N GLN A 139 -5.68 17.41 -23.63
CA GLN A 139 -5.09 18.61 -23.03
C GLN A 139 -4.29 18.31 -21.76
N GLU A 140 -4.67 17.32 -21.00
CA GLU A 140 -4.07 17.00 -19.71
C GLU A 140 -3.43 15.61 -19.73
N ALA A 141 -2.29 15.46 -19.05
CA ALA A 141 -1.68 14.17 -18.84
C ALA A 141 -2.50 13.34 -17.84
N VAL A 142 -2.45 12.04 -17.99
CA VAL A 142 -2.94 11.08 -16.98
C VAL A 142 -1.75 10.60 -16.18
N ARG A 143 -1.91 10.50 -14.87
CA ARG A 143 -0.93 9.89 -13.99
C ARG A 143 -1.55 8.79 -13.16
N TYR A 144 -0.87 7.64 -13.07
CA TYR A 144 -1.29 6.53 -12.22
C TYR A 144 -0.10 5.95 -11.47
N VAL A 145 -0.39 5.27 -10.36
CA VAL A 145 0.56 4.42 -9.65
C VAL A 145 0.13 2.97 -9.80
N ALA A 146 1.09 2.12 -10.10
CA ALA A 146 0.91 0.67 -10.10
C ALA A 146 1.78 0.05 -9.01
N VAL A 147 1.23 -0.92 -8.27
CA VAL A 147 1.97 -1.76 -7.32
C VAL A 147 2.01 -3.16 -7.89
N THR A 148 3.19 -3.77 -7.91
CA THR A 148 3.44 -5.04 -8.56
C THR A 148 4.22 -6.00 -7.66
N ASN A 149 4.24 -7.29 -8.03
CA ASN A 149 5.18 -8.27 -7.49
C ASN A 149 6.32 -8.58 -8.49
N SER A 150 6.62 -7.63 -9.38
CA SER A 150 7.67 -7.78 -10.40
C SER A 150 9.04 -8.13 -9.82
N PRO A 151 9.49 -7.60 -8.64
CA PRO A 151 10.77 -7.98 -8.07
C PRO A 151 10.86 -9.49 -7.78
N SER A 152 9.79 -10.09 -7.26
CA SER A 152 9.75 -11.55 -7.00
C SER A 152 9.89 -12.35 -8.28
N VAL A 153 9.12 -11.97 -9.31
CA VAL A 153 9.05 -12.72 -10.57
C VAL A 153 10.33 -12.57 -11.39
N ILE A 154 10.81 -11.33 -11.54
CA ILE A 154 12.01 -11.06 -12.35
C ILE A 154 13.26 -11.65 -11.69
N ASN A 155 13.38 -11.55 -10.36
CA ASN A 155 14.50 -12.16 -9.64
C ASN A 155 14.47 -13.69 -9.67
N MET A 156 13.28 -14.30 -9.76
CA MET A 156 13.12 -15.75 -9.83
C MET A 156 13.55 -16.31 -11.18
N TYR A 157 13.13 -15.69 -12.28
CA TYR A 157 13.36 -16.23 -13.63
C TYR A 157 14.65 -15.72 -14.26
N ASP A 158 15.09 -14.49 -13.95
CA ASP A 158 16.21 -13.78 -14.58
C ASP A 158 16.17 -13.83 -16.14
N ASP A 159 14.95 -13.89 -16.68
CA ASP A 159 14.67 -13.92 -18.11
C ASP A 159 13.53 -12.95 -18.44
N ILE A 160 13.90 -11.79 -18.95
CA ILE A 160 12.95 -10.72 -19.30
C ILE A 160 12.07 -11.12 -20.48
N ASN A 161 12.60 -11.89 -21.43
CA ASN A 161 11.79 -12.38 -22.55
C ASN A 161 10.70 -13.33 -22.05
N PHE A 162 11.03 -14.24 -21.13
CA PHE A 162 10.05 -15.11 -20.51
C PHE A 162 8.98 -14.33 -19.74
N VAL A 163 9.38 -13.30 -18.98
CA VAL A 163 8.45 -12.50 -18.16
C VAL A 163 7.48 -11.69 -19.04
N PHE A 164 7.90 -11.13 -20.18
CA PHE A 164 7.08 -10.22 -20.98
C PHE A 164 6.54 -10.81 -22.29
N ASN A 165 7.07 -11.94 -22.73
CA ASN A 165 6.68 -12.55 -24.00
C ASN A 165 6.21 -14.00 -23.86
N MET A 166 5.86 -14.45 -22.65
CA MET A 166 5.32 -15.78 -22.45
C MET A 166 4.01 -15.94 -23.22
N ASP A 167 4.02 -16.87 -24.18
CA ASP A 167 2.87 -17.15 -25.03
C ASP A 167 1.93 -18.18 -24.35
N ALA A 168 1.20 -17.69 -23.34
CA ALA A 168 0.20 -18.47 -22.62
C ALA A 168 -0.88 -17.57 -22.02
N ASP A 169 -2.12 -17.93 -22.23
CA ASP A 169 -3.27 -17.39 -21.52
C ASP A 169 -3.47 -18.10 -20.16
N PHE A 170 -4.02 -17.38 -19.20
CA PHE A 170 -4.47 -17.91 -17.91
C PHE A 170 -6.00 -17.81 -17.82
N PRO A 171 -6.76 -18.73 -18.45
CA PRO A 171 -8.21 -18.62 -18.58
C PRO A 171 -8.93 -18.63 -17.24
N ASP A 172 -8.38 -19.26 -16.21
CA ASP A 172 -8.92 -19.19 -14.85
C ASP A 172 -8.82 -17.78 -14.23
N ARG A 173 -7.89 -16.95 -14.72
CA ARG A 173 -7.73 -15.57 -14.32
C ARG A 173 -8.57 -14.63 -15.18
N PHE A 174 -8.58 -14.82 -16.50
CA PHE A 174 -9.30 -14.02 -17.48
C PHE A 174 -9.56 -14.81 -18.75
N ALA A 175 -10.83 -15.12 -19.04
CA ALA A 175 -11.26 -15.78 -20.27
C ALA A 175 -11.92 -14.81 -21.28
N GLY A 176 -11.86 -13.49 -21.03
CA GLY A 176 -12.49 -12.47 -21.87
C GLY A 176 -13.97 -12.26 -21.53
N GLU A 177 -14.35 -12.37 -20.27
CA GLU A 177 -15.69 -12.13 -19.77
C GLU A 177 -16.05 -10.64 -19.96
N ALA A 178 -17.17 -10.36 -20.66
CA ALA A 178 -17.57 -9.00 -21.02
C ALA A 178 -17.80 -8.08 -19.81
N ASP A 179 -18.11 -8.66 -18.65
CA ASP A 179 -18.38 -7.96 -17.41
C ASP A 179 -17.21 -7.96 -16.40
N TYR A 180 -16.01 -8.37 -16.85
CA TYR A 180 -14.84 -8.52 -15.97
C TYR A 180 -14.46 -7.24 -15.22
N PHE A 181 -14.56 -6.09 -15.85
CA PHE A 181 -14.24 -4.77 -15.28
C PHE A 181 -15.50 -3.93 -14.99
N THR A 182 -16.60 -4.57 -14.66
CA THR A 182 -17.80 -3.88 -14.18
C THR A 182 -17.73 -3.68 -12.67
N ALA A 183 -18.66 -2.84 -12.15
CA ALA A 183 -18.80 -2.63 -10.70
C ALA A 183 -19.41 -3.85 -9.96
N LYS A 184 -19.51 -5.01 -10.60
CA LYS A 184 -19.92 -6.25 -9.93
C LYS A 184 -18.89 -6.61 -8.86
N ALA A 185 -19.40 -6.88 -7.66
CA ALA A 185 -18.59 -7.24 -6.52
C ALA A 185 -19.33 -8.27 -5.68
N GLU A 186 -18.59 -9.27 -5.21
CA GLU A 186 -19.05 -10.18 -4.17
C GLU A 186 -18.37 -9.82 -2.85
N GLN A 187 -19.17 -9.58 -1.79
CA GLN A 187 -18.66 -9.21 -0.48
C GLN A 187 -18.83 -10.35 0.52
N LYS A 188 -17.71 -10.69 1.20
CA LYS A 188 -17.69 -11.65 2.33
C LYS A 188 -17.00 -10.98 3.52
N GLY A 189 -17.76 -10.50 4.49
CA GLY A 189 -17.23 -9.72 5.60
C GLY A 189 -16.45 -8.51 5.11
N PHE A 190 -15.19 -8.37 5.47
CA PHE A 190 -14.32 -7.30 5.01
C PHE A 190 -13.75 -7.51 3.60
N LEU A 191 -13.94 -8.67 3.00
CA LEU A 191 -13.39 -8.98 1.68
C LEU A 191 -14.39 -8.64 0.57
N LEU A 192 -13.97 -7.80 -0.36
CA LEU A 192 -14.66 -7.48 -1.59
C LEU A 192 -13.91 -8.12 -2.77
N MET A 193 -14.55 -9.03 -3.46
CA MET A 193 -14.04 -9.64 -4.68
C MET A 193 -14.57 -8.83 -5.87
N THR A 194 -13.69 -8.13 -6.55
CA THR A 194 -14.01 -7.26 -7.70
C THR A 194 -12.74 -7.03 -8.52
N ASN A 195 -12.88 -6.71 -9.79
CA ASN A 195 -11.73 -6.39 -10.64
C ASN A 195 -11.63 -4.89 -10.97
N PHE A 196 -12.65 -4.11 -10.58
CA PHE A 196 -12.71 -2.68 -10.83
C PHE A 196 -13.47 -1.96 -9.71
N VAL A 197 -12.88 -0.89 -9.18
CA VAL A 197 -13.48 0.05 -8.23
C VAL A 197 -13.46 1.42 -8.89
N ALA A 198 -14.62 1.98 -9.18
CA ALA A 198 -14.74 3.24 -9.91
C ALA A 198 -14.25 4.46 -9.10
N ASP A 199 -14.38 4.40 -7.77
CA ASP A 199 -13.98 5.48 -6.86
C ASP A 199 -13.56 4.91 -5.49
N ALA A 200 -12.26 4.71 -5.31
CA ALA A 200 -11.68 4.25 -4.06
C ALA A 200 -11.72 5.32 -2.95
N VAL A 201 -11.82 6.60 -3.34
CA VAL A 201 -11.87 7.71 -2.39
C VAL A 201 -13.18 7.75 -1.63
N ASN A 202 -14.30 7.47 -2.31
CA ASN A 202 -15.65 7.55 -1.74
C ASN A 202 -16.32 6.20 -1.51
N LEU A 203 -15.62 5.08 -1.75
CA LEU A 203 -16.17 3.74 -1.54
C LEU A 203 -16.68 3.56 -0.09
N PRO A 204 -17.91 3.08 0.13
CA PRO A 204 -18.42 2.73 1.45
C PRO A 204 -17.53 1.67 2.13
N LEU A 205 -17.23 1.86 3.43
CA LEU A 205 -16.40 0.97 4.21
C LEU A 205 -17.20 0.35 5.36
N ILE A 206 -16.71 -0.76 5.88
CA ILE A 206 -17.31 -1.49 7.02
C ILE A 206 -16.59 -1.06 8.29
N SER A 207 -17.35 -0.87 9.38
CA SER A 207 -16.79 -0.56 10.70
C SER A 207 -15.80 -1.64 11.15
N ALA A 208 -14.61 -1.23 11.57
CA ALA A 208 -13.51 -2.10 12.04
C ALA A 208 -12.90 -1.53 13.33
N LYS A 209 -13.71 -1.56 14.41
CA LYS A 209 -13.37 -0.98 15.73
C LYS A 209 -12.16 -1.65 16.38
N GLU A 210 -11.89 -2.90 16.06
CA GLU A 210 -10.75 -3.69 16.56
C GLU A 210 -9.40 -3.09 16.20
N ARG A 211 -9.37 -2.34 15.10
CA ARG A 211 -8.17 -1.60 14.65
C ARG A 211 -7.98 -0.25 15.33
N GLY A 212 -8.86 0.07 16.27
CA GLY A 212 -8.86 1.35 16.98
C GLY A 212 -9.44 2.51 16.17
N ALA A 213 -9.47 3.68 16.79
CA ALA A 213 -9.82 4.97 16.21
C ALA A 213 -11.23 5.09 15.61
N GLY A 214 -12.19 4.25 15.96
CA GLY A 214 -13.50 4.23 15.27
C GLY A 214 -13.38 3.94 13.78
N GLY A 215 -12.38 3.16 13.39
CA GLY A 215 -11.98 2.92 12.02
C GLY A 215 -13.01 2.16 11.20
N ALA A 216 -12.93 2.34 9.88
CA ALA A 216 -13.63 1.55 8.89
C ALA A 216 -12.62 0.93 7.91
N HIS A 217 -12.98 -0.22 7.33
CA HIS A 217 -12.05 -1.02 6.54
C HIS A 217 -12.78 -1.83 5.47
N ILE A 218 -12.10 -2.08 4.36
CA ILE A 218 -12.48 -3.07 3.36
C ILE A 218 -11.21 -3.62 2.70
N ARG A 219 -11.20 -4.89 2.35
CA ARG A 219 -10.11 -5.57 1.67
C ARG A 219 -10.56 -5.99 0.28
N PHE A 220 -9.62 -6.08 -0.64
CA PHE A 220 -9.90 -6.46 -2.03
C PHE A 220 -9.12 -7.72 -2.41
N ASN A 221 -9.80 -8.61 -3.13
CA ASN A 221 -9.19 -9.58 -4.00
C ASN A 221 -9.56 -9.20 -5.44
N MET A 222 -8.55 -8.91 -6.25
CA MET A 222 -8.73 -8.46 -7.63
C MET A 222 -8.01 -9.40 -8.59
N ALA A 223 -8.59 -9.63 -9.74
CA ALA A 223 -8.06 -10.50 -10.82
C ALA A 223 -7.63 -11.90 -10.32
N LYS A 224 -8.26 -12.40 -9.26
CA LYS A 224 -7.90 -13.65 -8.57
C LYS A 224 -6.40 -13.73 -8.22
N GLY A 225 -5.78 -12.57 -7.97
CA GLY A 225 -4.36 -12.42 -7.70
C GLY A 225 -3.94 -12.87 -6.31
N SER A 226 -2.62 -13.03 -6.14
CA SER A 226 -1.95 -13.26 -4.86
C SER A 226 -1.66 -11.95 -4.12
N MET A 227 -1.63 -10.83 -4.84
CA MET A 227 -1.59 -9.51 -4.26
C MET A 227 -2.97 -9.11 -3.74
N SER A 228 -3.00 -8.37 -2.64
CA SER A 228 -4.20 -7.80 -2.08
C SER A 228 -4.06 -6.32 -1.81
N SER A 229 -5.18 -5.66 -1.66
CA SER A 229 -5.22 -4.29 -1.20
C SER A 229 -6.30 -4.10 -0.13
N HIS A 230 -6.21 -3.00 0.60
CA HIS A 230 -7.28 -2.61 1.50
C HIS A 230 -7.38 -1.10 1.60
N ILE A 231 -8.60 -0.62 1.77
CA ILE A 231 -8.86 0.77 2.16
C ILE A 231 -9.17 0.78 3.65
N SER A 232 -8.60 1.75 4.34
CA SER A 232 -8.86 2.01 5.73
C SER A 232 -9.10 3.49 5.95
N GLN A 233 -10.08 3.82 6.80
CA GLN A 233 -10.44 5.18 7.15
C GLN A 233 -10.58 5.34 8.65
N PHE A 234 -10.27 6.52 9.18
CA PHE A 234 -10.47 6.85 10.59
C PHE A 234 -10.82 8.34 10.77
N PRO A 235 -11.58 8.68 11.83
CA PRO A 235 -12.14 10.00 12.01
C PRO A 235 -11.10 11.09 12.27
N VAL A 236 -11.54 12.34 12.18
CA VAL A 236 -10.79 13.54 12.60
C VAL A 236 -10.42 13.43 14.08
N GLY A 237 -9.21 13.83 14.44
CA GLY A 237 -8.76 13.87 15.83
C GLY A 237 -8.54 12.48 16.44
N THR A 238 -8.36 11.45 15.62
CA THR A 238 -8.10 10.08 16.09
C THR A 238 -6.85 9.50 15.46
N TYR A 239 -6.33 8.42 16.04
CA TYR A 239 -5.21 7.65 15.52
C TYR A 239 -5.40 6.15 15.77
N LYS A 240 -4.74 5.32 14.96
CA LYS A 240 -4.86 3.87 15.02
C LYS A 240 -3.93 3.25 16.05
N LYS A 241 -4.22 2.01 16.48
CA LYS A 241 -3.29 1.21 17.29
C LYS A 241 -2.03 0.93 16.48
N ALA A 242 -0.88 1.02 17.12
CA ALA A 242 0.39 0.61 16.52
C ALA A 242 0.41 -0.89 16.25
N HIS A 243 0.97 -1.29 15.12
CA HIS A 243 1.11 -2.71 14.79
C HIS A 243 2.31 -2.93 13.85
N ALA A 244 2.80 -4.15 13.84
CA ALA A 244 3.85 -4.58 12.93
C ALA A 244 3.35 -5.72 12.04
N HIS A 245 3.85 -5.81 10.84
CA HIS A 245 3.63 -6.94 9.94
C HIS A 245 4.73 -7.02 8.86
N GLY A 246 4.75 -8.11 8.14
CA GLY A 246 5.48 -8.27 6.90
C GLY A 246 4.57 -8.94 5.88
N PRO A 247 4.84 -8.80 4.59
CA PRO A 247 5.77 -7.89 3.94
C PRO A 247 5.31 -6.42 4.00
N SER A 248 6.21 -5.51 3.61
CA SER A 248 5.92 -4.07 3.55
C SER A 248 4.70 -3.78 2.67
N ALA A 249 3.82 -2.90 3.15
CA ALA A 249 2.68 -2.43 2.38
C ALA A 249 2.98 -1.07 1.75
N HIS A 250 2.55 -0.86 0.51
CA HIS A 250 2.57 0.44 -0.15
C HIS A 250 1.29 1.19 0.22
N VAL A 251 1.41 2.13 1.15
CA VAL A 251 0.29 2.90 1.72
C VAL A 251 0.18 4.25 1.01
N ILE A 252 -0.91 4.48 0.29
CA ILE A 252 -1.17 5.70 -0.46
C ILE A 252 -2.32 6.45 0.20
N ILE A 253 -2.11 7.72 0.52
CA ILE A 253 -3.11 8.56 1.16
C ILE A 253 -4.12 9.05 0.13
N LEU A 254 -5.40 8.71 0.35
CA LEU A 254 -6.52 9.07 -0.51
C LEU A 254 -7.26 10.33 -0.04
N SER A 255 -7.36 10.54 1.27
CA SER A 255 -7.96 11.75 1.86
C SER A 255 -7.38 12.04 3.24
N GLY A 256 -7.52 13.29 3.69
CA GLY A 256 -7.01 13.76 4.98
C GLY A 256 -5.53 14.12 4.94
N GLU A 257 -5.03 14.54 6.09
CA GLU A 257 -3.64 14.87 6.36
C GLU A 257 -3.26 14.48 7.79
N GLY A 258 -1.98 14.22 8.01
CA GLY A 258 -1.50 13.81 9.32
C GLY A 258 -0.07 13.31 9.28
N TYR A 259 0.24 12.36 10.11
CA TYR A 259 1.56 11.73 10.13
C TYR A 259 1.50 10.25 10.49
N SER A 260 2.57 9.54 10.19
CA SER A 260 2.82 8.18 10.69
C SER A 260 4.06 8.18 11.56
N LEU A 261 4.04 7.35 12.59
CA LEU A 261 5.24 6.96 13.33
C LEU A 261 5.66 5.57 12.87
N MET A 262 6.96 5.38 12.65
CA MET A 262 7.54 4.08 12.32
C MET A 262 8.78 3.84 13.18
N TRP A 263 8.91 2.63 13.75
CA TRP A 263 10.05 2.26 14.61
C TRP A 263 10.24 0.76 14.69
N ARG A 264 11.44 0.32 14.99
CA ARG A 264 11.71 -1.07 15.38
C ARG A 264 11.59 -1.24 16.89
N GLU A 265 11.42 -2.46 17.33
CA GLU A 265 11.43 -2.78 18.76
C GLU A 265 12.69 -2.19 19.44
N GLY A 266 12.47 -1.40 20.51
CA GLY A 266 13.54 -0.74 21.26
C GLY A 266 14.08 0.56 20.64
N GLU A 267 13.60 0.98 19.48
CA GLU A 267 13.99 2.25 18.84
C GLU A 267 12.96 3.36 19.12
N GLU A 268 13.43 4.61 19.03
CA GLU A 268 12.54 5.78 19.06
C GLU A 268 11.76 5.89 17.75
N PRO A 269 10.45 6.25 17.81
CA PRO A 269 9.63 6.42 16.62
C PRO A 269 10.12 7.57 15.72
N THR A 270 10.25 7.31 14.43
CA THR A 270 10.50 8.32 13.40
C THR A 270 9.17 8.78 12.81
N ARG A 271 9.00 10.09 12.67
CA ARG A 271 7.78 10.73 12.14
C ARG A 271 7.89 10.99 10.64
N TYR A 272 6.81 10.67 9.92
CA TYR A 272 6.63 10.92 8.49
C TYR A 272 5.29 11.62 8.28
N ASP A 273 5.33 12.89 7.90
CA ASP A 273 4.11 13.67 7.62
C ASP A 273 3.51 13.25 6.27
N TRP A 274 2.19 13.28 6.15
CA TRP A 274 1.51 12.88 4.93
C TRP A 274 0.26 13.70 4.64
N GLN A 275 -0.06 13.77 3.36
CA GLN A 275 -1.24 14.37 2.76
C GLN A 275 -1.70 13.54 1.56
N VAL A 276 -2.78 13.95 0.90
CA VAL A 276 -3.28 13.25 -0.31
C VAL A 276 -2.17 13.10 -1.35
N GLY A 277 -2.00 11.87 -1.84
CA GLY A 277 -0.95 11.52 -2.81
C GLY A 277 0.38 11.09 -2.21
N THR A 278 0.57 11.19 -0.89
CA THR A 278 1.77 10.65 -0.21
C THR A 278 1.77 9.13 -0.27
N LEU A 279 2.94 8.55 -0.54
CA LEU A 279 3.23 7.13 -0.37
C LEU A 279 4.07 6.91 0.89
N ILE A 280 3.66 5.95 1.71
CA ILE A 280 4.42 5.45 2.87
C ILE A 280 4.62 3.96 2.72
N VAL A 281 5.82 3.48 2.97
CA VAL A 281 6.16 2.05 2.94
C VAL A 281 6.76 1.67 4.30
N PRO A 282 5.96 1.25 5.28
CA PRO A 282 6.50 0.77 6.55
C PRO A 282 7.42 -0.43 6.32
N PRO A 283 8.67 -0.41 6.84
CA PRO A 283 9.58 -1.52 6.68
C PRO A 283 9.02 -2.81 7.30
N ASN A 284 9.46 -3.94 6.74
CA ASN A 284 9.07 -5.25 7.26
C ASN A 284 9.35 -5.37 8.76
N LYS A 285 8.33 -5.80 9.53
CA LYS A 285 8.35 -5.92 11.00
C LYS A 285 8.64 -4.64 11.78
N CYS A 286 8.57 -3.47 11.16
CA CYS A 286 8.53 -2.21 11.89
C CYS A 286 7.14 -1.94 12.43
N PHE A 287 7.05 -1.52 13.69
CA PHE A 287 5.82 -0.93 14.20
C PHE A 287 5.52 0.34 13.43
N HIS A 288 4.24 0.50 13.10
CA HIS A 288 3.76 1.72 12.47
C HIS A 288 2.39 2.08 12.99
N GLN A 289 2.13 3.38 13.05
CA GLN A 289 0.92 3.96 13.59
C GLN A 289 0.55 5.21 12.80
N HIS A 290 -0.73 5.42 12.51
CA HIS A 290 -1.21 6.51 11.65
C HIS A 290 -2.11 7.46 12.45
N PHE A 291 -1.88 8.77 12.32
CA PHE A 291 -2.47 9.85 13.10
C PHE A 291 -3.14 10.85 12.18
N ASN A 292 -4.45 11.05 12.31
CA ASN A 292 -5.18 12.06 11.56
C ASN A 292 -5.15 13.40 12.31
N THR A 293 -4.43 14.37 11.78
CA THR A 293 -4.34 15.73 12.33
C THR A 293 -5.05 16.77 11.48
N GLY A 294 -5.66 16.35 10.37
CA GLY A 294 -6.40 17.21 9.46
C GLY A 294 -7.88 17.34 9.82
N PRO A 295 -8.59 18.29 9.18
CA PRO A 295 -9.99 18.59 9.44
C PRO A 295 -10.98 17.60 8.79
N THR A 296 -10.49 16.62 8.02
CA THR A 296 -11.32 15.64 7.33
C THR A 296 -10.92 14.22 7.72
N PRO A 297 -11.81 13.22 7.58
CA PRO A 297 -11.43 11.81 7.81
C PRO A 297 -10.23 11.40 6.96
N ALA A 298 -9.26 10.75 7.58
CA ALA A 298 -8.10 10.22 6.89
C ALA A 298 -8.42 8.86 6.28
N ARG A 299 -8.14 8.71 4.99
CA ARG A 299 -8.32 7.47 4.23
C ARG A 299 -7.04 7.12 3.51
N TYR A 300 -6.64 5.86 3.55
CA TYR A 300 -5.53 5.35 2.78
C TYR A 300 -5.88 4.03 2.09
N LEU A 301 -5.23 3.79 0.96
CA LEU A 301 -5.20 2.52 0.24
C LEU A 301 -3.83 1.90 0.44
N ALA A 302 -3.80 0.66 0.89
CA ALA A 302 -2.57 -0.10 1.06
C ALA A 302 -2.58 -1.34 0.16
N PHE A 303 -1.50 -1.51 -0.60
CA PHE A 303 -1.24 -2.69 -1.42
C PHE A 303 -0.18 -3.56 -0.78
N LYS A 304 -0.35 -4.87 -0.79
CA LYS A 304 0.58 -5.82 -0.18
C LYS A 304 0.48 -7.21 -0.80
N HIS A 305 1.47 -8.03 -0.51
CA HIS A 305 1.44 -9.45 -0.85
C HIS A 305 0.68 -10.21 0.25
N GLU A 306 -0.53 -10.70 -0.03
CA GLU A 306 -1.43 -11.31 0.97
C GLU A 306 -0.87 -12.60 1.57
N VAL A 307 -0.20 -13.41 0.74
CA VAL A 307 0.28 -14.76 1.12
C VAL A 307 1.32 -14.71 2.24
N ALA A 308 2.02 -13.59 2.40
CA ALA A 308 3.10 -13.46 3.37
C ALA A 308 2.66 -12.89 4.74
N LEU A 309 1.36 -12.65 4.96
CA LEU A 309 0.87 -12.25 6.27
C LEU A 309 0.94 -13.42 7.26
N ILE A 310 1.63 -13.19 8.37
CA ILE A 310 1.64 -14.15 9.49
C ILE A 310 0.25 -14.18 10.13
N ARG A 311 -0.29 -15.39 10.30
CA ARG A 311 -1.62 -15.63 10.84
C ARG A 311 -1.54 -16.59 12.02
N ASN A 312 -2.47 -16.44 12.97
CA ASN A 312 -2.66 -17.42 14.04
C ASN A 312 -3.38 -18.69 13.54
N ALA A 313 -3.59 -19.65 14.43
CA ALA A 313 -4.26 -20.93 14.11
C ALA A 313 -5.72 -20.74 13.60
N GLN A 314 -6.38 -19.63 13.91
CA GLN A 314 -7.72 -19.29 13.44
C GLN A 314 -7.71 -18.49 12.12
N GLY A 315 -6.54 -18.30 11.50
CA GLY A 315 -6.39 -17.56 10.24
C GLY A 315 -6.45 -16.03 10.40
N VAL A 316 -6.41 -15.50 11.63
CA VAL A 316 -6.40 -14.06 11.89
C VAL A 316 -4.97 -13.52 11.78
N PRO A 317 -4.72 -12.42 11.01
CA PRO A 317 -3.40 -11.80 10.96
C PRO A 317 -2.93 -11.34 12.35
N THR A 318 -1.69 -11.68 12.74
CA THR A 318 -1.13 -11.34 14.05
C THR A 318 -1.07 -9.81 14.29
N ALA A 319 -0.97 -9.03 13.23
CA ALA A 319 -1.06 -7.56 13.28
C ALA A 319 -2.42 -7.02 13.77
N TRP A 320 -3.44 -7.86 13.92
CA TRP A 320 -4.76 -7.51 14.45
C TRP A 320 -4.98 -8.04 15.89
N ILE A 321 -4.00 -8.74 16.40
CA ILE A 321 -4.03 -9.41 17.70
C ILE A 321 -3.12 -8.63 18.66
N SER A 322 -3.60 -8.38 19.88
CA SER A 322 -2.83 -7.72 20.93
C SER A 322 -1.53 -8.45 21.25
N ARG A 323 -0.46 -7.72 21.50
CA ARG A 323 0.81 -8.27 22.02
C ARG A 323 0.65 -9.01 23.34
N ARG A 324 -0.34 -8.65 24.17
CA ARG A 324 -0.65 -9.30 25.43
C ARG A 324 -1.02 -10.77 25.26
N VAL A 325 -1.46 -11.16 24.07
CA VAL A 325 -1.88 -12.53 23.74
C VAL A 325 -1.11 -13.11 22.53
N GLY A 326 0.10 -12.62 22.30
CA GLY A 326 1.02 -13.17 21.28
C GLY A 326 0.83 -12.63 19.87
N GLY A 327 0.18 -11.48 19.71
CA GLY A 327 0.08 -10.78 18.43
C GLY A 327 1.15 -9.70 18.23
N ASP A 328 0.95 -8.88 17.22
CA ASP A 328 1.86 -7.80 16.80
C ASP A 328 1.21 -6.40 16.88
N GLN A 329 0.11 -6.24 17.65
CA GLN A 329 -0.58 -4.97 17.87
C GLN A 329 -0.34 -4.46 19.30
N ILE A 330 0.05 -3.20 19.43
CA ILE A 330 0.19 -2.48 20.71
C ILE A 330 -1.17 -1.85 21.06
N ASP A 331 -1.72 -2.18 22.21
CA ASP A 331 -2.96 -1.58 22.68
C ASP A 331 -2.70 -0.15 23.19
N TYR A 332 -3.72 0.71 23.14
CA TYR A 332 -3.60 2.09 23.60
C TYR A 332 -3.16 2.21 25.05
N ALA A 333 -3.54 1.24 25.92
CA ALA A 333 -3.12 1.22 27.31
C ALA A 333 -1.61 0.93 27.49
N ASP A 334 -0.98 0.33 26.49
CA ASP A 334 0.44 -0.08 26.51
C ASP A 334 1.33 0.87 25.73
N GLU A 335 0.76 1.87 25.04
CA GLU A 335 1.55 2.84 24.29
C GLU A 335 2.25 3.84 25.21
N SER A 336 3.40 4.37 24.78
CA SER A 336 4.10 5.43 25.47
C SER A 336 3.23 6.68 25.61
N PRO A 337 3.11 7.28 26.82
CA PRO A 337 2.40 8.57 27.01
C PRO A 337 2.86 9.66 26.06
N ARG A 338 4.12 9.65 25.66
CA ARG A 338 4.72 10.58 24.69
C ARG A 338 3.97 10.58 23.34
N ILE A 339 3.43 9.42 22.91
CA ILE A 339 2.66 9.33 21.66
C ILE A 339 1.40 10.19 21.73
N ARG A 340 0.69 10.14 22.86
CA ARG A 340 -0.51 10.95 23.11
C ARG A 340 -0.19 12.44 23.15
N GLU A 341 0.91 12.80 23.81
CA GLU A 341 1.39 14.19 23.87
C GLU A 341 1.75 14.72 22.49
N MET A 342 2.51 13.95 21.70
CA MET A 342 2.86 14.31 20.32
C MET A 342 1.61 14.52 19.46
N PHE A 343 0.60 13.68 19.61
CA PHE A 343 -0.66 13.79 18.88
C PHE A 343 -1.44 15.04 19.29
N ALA A 344 -1.59 15.30 20.59
CA ALA A 344 -2.26 16.49 21.10
C ALA A 344 -1.57 17.77 20.62
N GLN A 345 -0.24 17.82 20.67
CA GLN A 345 0.55 18.95 20.18
C GLN A 345 0.39 19.16 18.66
N ALA A 346 0.32 18.06 17.89
CA ALA A 346 0.12 18.15 16.45
C ALA A 346 -1.27 18.71 16.10
N LEU A 347 -2.32 18.26 16.78
CA LEU A 347 -3.68 18.80 16.62
C LEU A 347 -3.82 20.25 17.04
N ALA A 348 -3.17 20.64 18.14
CA ALA A 348 -3.20 22.03 18.63
C ALA A 348 -2.67 23.05 17.60
N ARG A 349 -1.72 22.65 16.74
CA ARG A 349 -1.21 23.50 15.64
C ARG A 349 -2.28 23.81 14.60
N HIS A 350 -3.31 22.98 14.50
CA HIS A 350 -4.48 23.14 13.62
C HIS A 350 -5.71 23.65 14.39
N GLY A 351 -5.57 24.07 15.65
CA GLY A 351 -6.68 24.52 16.49
C GLY A 351 -7.66 23.39 16.89
N MET A 352 -7.22 22.14 16.85
CA MET A 352 -8.03 20.97 17.13
C MET A 352 -7.57 20.28 18.42
N ALA A 353 -8.45 19.42 18.97
CA ALA A 353 -8.18 18.59 20.13
C ALA A 353 -8.34 17.09 19.79
N PRO A 354 -7.65 16.19 20.52
CA PRO A 354 -7.86 14.76 20.39
C PRO A 354 -9.33 14.37 20.67
N ARG A 355 -9.84 13.42 19.85
CA ARG A 355 -11.18 12.83 20.02
C ARG A 355 -11.09 11.33 20.34
N MET A 356 -10.01 10.92 20.99
CA MET A 356 -9.76 9.51 21.30
C MET A 356 -10.71 8.96 22.35
N ASP A 357 -11.22 9.80 23.26
CA ASP A 357 -12.20 9.39 24.29
C ASP A 357 -13.52 8.88 23.67
N GLU A 358 -13.85 9.32 22.46
CA GLU A 358 -15.03 8.82 21.72
C GLU A 358 -14.86 7.41 21.16
N VAL A 359 -13.62 6.91 21.09
CA VAL A 359 -13.27 5.65 20.42
C VAL A 359 -12.56 4.64 21.33
N TYR A 360 -12.09 5.06 22.50
CA TYR A 360 -11.52 4.13 23.49
C TYR A 360 -12.60 3.18 24.01
N ARG A 361 -12.24 1.92 24.16
CA ARG A 361 -13.00 0.92 24.91
C ARG A 361 -12.41 0.77 26.30
N ALA A 362 -13.13 0.11 27.21
CA ALA A 362 -12.66 -0.08 28.59
C ALA A 362 -11.27 -0.74 28.67
N GLU A 363 -11.02 -1.70 27.79
CA GLU A 363 -9.71 -2.38 27.68
C GLU A 363 -8.60 -1.51 27.08
N ASP A 364 -8.94 -0.40 26.42
CA ASP A 364 -7.98 0.52 25.80
C ASP A 364 -7.44 1.56 26.81
N LEU A 365 -8.04 1.65 27.99
CA LEU A 365 -7.62 2.56 29.03
C LEU A 365 -6.62 1.88 29.99
N PRO A 366 -5.63 2.62 30.53
CA PRO A 366 -4.77 2.07 31.55
C PRO A 366 -5.63 1.63 32.76
N PRO A 367 -5.24 0.56 33.48
CA PRO A 367 -5.92 0.19 34.72
C PRO A 367 -6.02 1.42 35.64
N LYS A 368 -7.22 1.69 36.18
CA LYS A 368 -7.34 2.75 37.18
C LYS A 368 -6.35 2.47 38.28
N ALA A 369 -5.52 3.43 38.61
CA ALA A 369 -4.65 3.34 39.77
C ALA A 369 -5.52 2.96 40.97
N ALA A 370 -5.11 1.93 41.72
CA ALA A 370 -5.76 1.57 42.98
C ALA A 370 -5.79 2.87 43.84
N PRO A 371 -6.90 3.15 44.54
CA PRO A 371 -6.93 4.30 45.43
C PRO A 371 -5.73 4.14 46.38
N SER A 372 -4.89 5.15 46.46
CA SER A 372 -3.83 5.19 47.47
C SER A 372 -4.53 5.00 48.82
N GLU A 373 -4.25 3.90 49.50
CA GLU A 373 -4.63 3.80 50.93
C GLU A 373 -4.01 5.04 51.58
N ALA A 374 -4.89 5.98 51.94
CA ALA A 374 -4.51 7.09 52.75
C ALA A 374 -3.95 6.51 54.07
N ALA A 375 -2.66 6.71 54.29
CA ALA A 375 -2.06 6.41 55.57
C ALA A 375 -2.78 7.22 56.64
N GLU A 376 -3.49 6.51 57.51
CA GLU A 376 -3.94 7.02 58.80
C GLU A 376 -2.74 7.27 59.74
#